data_4d5aff230b95f55a0f3dfbf323b5cabf
#
_entry.id   4d5aff230b95f55a0f3dfbf323b5cabf
#
_cell.length_a   1.000
_cell.length_b   1.000
_cell.length_c   1.000
_cell.angle_alpha   90.00
_cell.angle_beta   90.00
_cell.angle_gamma   90.00
#
_symmetry.space_group_name_H-M   'P 1'
#
loop_
_entity.id
_entity.type
_entity.pdbx_description
1 polymer ?
#
loop_
_entity_poly.entity_id
_entity_poly.type
_entity_poly.pdbx_seq_one_letter_code
_entity_poly.pdbx_strand_id
1 'polypeptide(L)'
;MGLENRIVYNLVDVVEGGCRIKQALIKDKNHQGLYLMPSAQTRDKSSVTPQQMKKLTQELTEEFDYVILDCPAGIEQGFKNAVAGASRAIVVTTPEVSAIRDADRVMGLLEADGMEKIEMIINRIRPDLVARGDMMSLSDIQEILTVPIIGAVTDEEEIVISSNNGEPVAGKDSPLGQIFVDICRRIMGEDIPVAQPSVSKGLIKRLKSILEKKENKVIWSGIHYKVRQFALERQRRSG
;
A
#
# COMPACT_ATOMS: atom_id res chain seq x y z
N MET A 1 -13.30 -4.77 10.48
CA MET A 1 -13.95 -6.10 10.62
C MET A 1 -14.84 -6.19 11.88
N GLY A 2 -14.71 -5.33 12.88
CA GLY A 2 -15.55 -5.33 14.10
C GLY A 2 -15.55 -6.68 14.83
N LEU A 3 -14.38 -7.30 14.95
CA LEU A 3 -14.24 -8.67 15.45
C LEU A 3 -13.78 -8.75 16.91
N GLU A 4 -13.56 -7.62 17.59
CA GLU A 4 -12.97 -7.54 18.93
C GLU A 4 -13.74 -8.38 19.96
N ASN A 5 -15.06 -8.42 19.86
CA ASN A 5 -15.92 -9.20 20.77
C ASN A 5 -16.04 -10.69 20.41
N ARG A 6 -15.32 -11.18 19.38
CA ARG A 6 -15.38 -12.57 18.90
C ARG A 6 -14.07 -13.33 19.12
N ILE A 7 -13.06 -12.67 19.70
CA ILE A 7 -11.76 -13.28 19.96
C ILE A 7 -11.88 -14.14 21.21
N VAL A 8 -11.82 -15.46 21.04
CA VAL A 8 -11.77 -16.45 22.14
C VAL A 8 -10.36 -16.99 22.27
N TYR A 9 -9.74 -17.31 21.13
CA TYR A 9 -8.37 -17.82 21.03
C TYR A 9 -7.57 -16.93 20.08
N ASN A 10 -6.26 -16.95 20.25
CA ASN A 10 -5.32 -16.15 19.46
C ASN A 10 -4.10 -17.01 19.03
N LEU A 11 -3.18 -16.40 18.32
CA LEU A 11 -1.97 -17.02 17.82
C LEU A 11 -1.16 -17.76 18.92
N VAL A 12 -1.03 -17.15 20.11
CA VAL A 12 -0.25 -17.73 21.22
C VAL A 12 -0.92 -19.00 21.74
N ASP A 13 -2.24 -18.99 21.87
CA ASP A 13 -2.98 -20.19 22.32
C ASP A 13 -2.79 -21.37 21.35
N VAL A 14 -2.67 -21.09 20.04
CA VAL A 14 -2.39 -22.12 19.03
C VAL A 14 -0.98 -22.68 19.19
N VAL A 15 0.05 -21.81 19.26
CA VAL A 15 1.45 -22.26 19.29
C VAL A 15 1.83 -22.92 20.62
N GLU A 16 1.13 -22.61 21.71
CA GLU A 16 1.24 -23.27 23.01
C GLU A 16 0.44 -24.58 23.09
N GLY A 17 -0.38 -24.90 22.06
CA GLY A 17 -1.19 -26.12 22.02
C GLY A 17 -2.49 -26.04 22.84
N GLY A 18 -2.88 -24.85 23.28
CA GLY A 18 -4.12 -24.61 24.04
C GLY A 18 -5.38 -24.75 23.19
N CYS A 19 -5.27 -24.61 21.86
CA CYS A 19 -6.38 -24.81 20.94
C CYS A 19 -5.87 -25.25 19.55
N ARG A 20 -6.79 -25.75 18.72
CA ARG A 20 -6.50 -26.06 17.30
C ARG A 20 -6.58 -24.77 16.46
N ILE A 21 -5.81 -24.70 15.36
CA ILE A 21 -5.79 -23.57 14.42
C ILE A 21 -7.21 -23.12 14.04
N LYS A 22 -8.08 -24.06 13.66
CA LYS A 22 -9.48 -23.75 13.26
C LYS A 22 -10.33 -23.07 14.33
N GLN A 23 -9.97 -23.23 15.61
CA GLN A 23 -10.67 -22.59 16.71
C GLN A 23 -10.23 -21.14 16.93
N ALA A 24 -9.00 -20.79 16.54
CA ALA A 24 -8.48 -19.43 16.60
C ALA A 24 -8.80 -18.59 15.33
N LEU A 25 -9.18 -19.26 14.23
CA LEU A 25 -9.54 -18.58 13.00
C LEU A 25 -10.94 -17.97 13.07
N ILE A 26 -11.03 -16.67 12.85
CA ILE A 26 -12.29 -15.92 12.80
C ILE A 26 -12.65 -15.65 11.33
N LYS A 27 -13.74 -16.25 10.86
CA LYS A 27 -14.26 -16.02 9.51
C LYS A 27 -14.86 -14.63 9.39
N ASP A 28 -14.52 -13.91 8.33
CA ASP A 28 -15.19 -12.65 8.00
C ASP A 28 -16.65 -12.87 7.59
N LYS A 29 -17.51 -11.94 7.95
CA LYS A 29 -18.95 -12.04 7.66
C LYS A 29 -19.28 -11.63 6.22
N ASN A 30 -18.50 -10.70 5.67
CA ASN A 30 -18.78 -10.04 4.41
C ASN A 30 -18.05 -10.68 3.23
N HIS A 31 -16.89 -11.34 3.49
CA HIS A 31 -16.03 -11.89 2.45
C HIS A 31 -15.83 -13.39 2.66
N GLN A 32 -16.39 -14.20 1.76
CA GLN A 32 -16.18 -15.65 1.78
C GLN A 32 -14.70 -15.96 1.53
N GLY A 33 -14.15 -16.88 2.32
CA GLY A 33 -12.74 -17.27 2.20
C GLY A 33 -11.76 -16.39 2.97
N LEU A 34 -12.19 -15.26 3.55
CA LEU A 34 -11.36 -14.41 4.38
C LEU A 34 -11.46 -14.82 5.86
N TYR A 35 -10.29 -15.09 6.46
CA TYR A 35 -10.16 -15.44 7.87
C TYR A 35 -9.12 -14.55 8.53
N LEU A 36 -9.28 -14.30 9.81
CA LEU A 36 -8.35 -13.58 10.66
C LEU A 36 -7.91 -14.48 11.81
N MET A 37 -6.60 -14.59 12.04
CA MET A 37 -6.02 -15.12 13.27
C MET A 37 -5.53 -13.94 14.11
N PRO A 38 -6.11 -13.67 15.28
CA PRO A 38 -5.68 -12.53 16.09
C PRO A 38 -4.34 -12.81 16.74
N SER A 39 -3.49 -11.79 16.85
CA SER A 39 -2.32 -11.84 17.74
C SER A 39 -2.74 -11.60 19.19
N ALA A 40 -1.88 -11.98 20.15
CA ALA A 40 -2.14 -11.71 21.57
C ALA A 40 -2.06 -10.21 21.86
N GLN A 41 -3.08 -9.66 22.52
CA GLN A 41 -3.11 -8.24 22.91
C GLN A 41 -2.37 -7.97 24.24
N THR A 42 -2.30 -8.95 25.14
CA THR A 42 -1.86 -8.77 26.54
C THR A 42 -0.69 -9.66 26.95
N ARG A 43 -0.30 -10.65 26.18
CA ARG A 43 0.87 -11.50 26.45
C ARG A 43 2.14 -10.91 25.84
N ASP A 44 3.27 -11.21 26.48
CA ASP A 44 4.58 -10.80 25.99
C ASP A 44 4.77 -11.27 24.53
N LYS A 45 5.17 -10.35 23.65
CA LYS A 45 5.46 -10.61 22.23
C LYS A 45 6.56 -11.65 22.02
N SER A 46 7.32 -11.97 23.07
CA SER A 46 8.34 -13.02 23.10
C SER A 46 7.77 -14.44 23.22
N SER A 47 6.46 -14.61 23.44
CA SER A 47 5.81 -15.92 23.61
C SER A 47 5.81 -16.79 22.35
N VAL A 48 6.11 -16.21 21.19
CA VAL A 48 6.15 -16.93 19.89
C VAL A 48 7.56 -16.88 19.32
N THR A 49 8.07 -18.06 18.93
CA THR A 49 9.39 -18.21 18.31
C THR A 49 9.28 -18.25 16.78
N PRO A 50 10.38 -17.92 16.05
CA PRO A 50 10.44 -18.06 14.59
C PRO A 50 10.09 -19.47 14.10
N GLN A 51 10.53 -20.52 14.81
CA GLN A 51 10.23 -21.91 14.47
C GLN A 51 8.75 -22.24 14.60
N GLN A 52 8.09 -21.74 15.64
CA GLN A 52 6.65 -21.89 15.81
C GLN A 52 5.87 -21.17 14.72
N MET A 53 6.29 -19.96 14.33
CA MET A 53 5.67 -19.23 13.20
C MET A 53 5.83 -20.00 11.90
N LYS A 54 7.04 -20.49 11.60
CA LYS A 54 7.28 -21.28 10.39
C LYS A 54 6.39 -22.52 10.33
N LYS A 55 6.26 -23.25 11.43
CA LYS A 55 5.40 -24.44 11.50
C LYS A 55 3.93 -24.05 11.28
N LEU A 56 3.46 -23.02 11.96
CA LEU A 56 2.07 -22.56 11.86
C LEU A 56 1.73 -22.13 10.42
N THR A 57 2.61 -21.35 9.77
CA THR A 57 2.36 -20.89 8.40
C THR A 57 2.40 -22.03 7.40
N GLN A 58 3.26 -23.04 7.60
CA GLN A 58 3.24 -24.26 6.79
C GLN A 58 1.90 -25.00 6.88
N GLU A 59 1.36 -25.18 8.09
CA GLU A 59 0.04 -25.81 8.28
C GLU A 59 -1.08 -24.98 7.65
N LEU A 60 -1.01 -23.63 7.72
CA LEU A 60 -1.99 -22.74 7.09
C LEU A 60 -1.93 -22.79 5.56
N THR A 61 -0.76 -22.94 4.95
CA THR A 61 -0.63 -23.03 3.48
C THR A 61 -1.19 -24.33 2.90
N GLU A 62 -1.47 -25.35 3.71
CA GLU A 62 -2.20 -26.55 3.27
C GLU A 62 -3.72 -26.30 3.09
N GLU A 63 -4.27 -25.26 3.76
CA GLU A 63 -5.69 -24.95 3.73
C GLU A 63 -6.04 -23.64 3.01
N PHE A 64 -5.07 -22.73 2.82
CA PHE A 64 -5.28 -21.39 2.26
C PHE A 64 -4.35 -21.09 1.08
N ASP A 65 -4.89 -20.51 0.03
CA ASP A 65 -4.13 -20.08 -1.14
C ASP A 65 -3.13 -18.96 -0.81
N TYR A 66 -3.47 -18.11 0.16
CA TYR A 66 -2.65 -16.99 0.64
C TYR A 66 -2.69 -16.90 2.17
N VAL A 67 -1.52 -16.79 2.78
CA VAL A 67 -1.34 -16.47 4.20
C VAL A 67 -0.61 -15.15 4.32
N ILE A 68 -1.28 -14.13 4.85
CA ILE A 68 -0.71 -12.79 5.01
C ILE A 68 -0.32 -12.58 6.47
N LEU A 69 0.97 -12.32 6.71
CA LEU A 69 1.51 -11.99 8.01
C LEU A 69 1.60 -10.47 8.13
N ASP A 70 0.70 -9.86 8.91
CA ASP A 70 0.77 -8.44 9.24
C ASP A 70 1.90 -8.20 10.24
N CYS A 71 2.98 -7.61 9.74
CA CYS A 71 4.20 -7.42 10.51
C CYS A 71 4.13 -6.09 11.27
N PRO A 72 4.42 -6.07 12.58
CA PRO A 72 4.50 -4.83 13.34
C PRO A 72 5.65 -3.95 12.83
N ALA A 73 5.55 -2.65 13.04
CA ALA A 73 6.64 -1.71 12.74
C ALA A 73 7.90 -2.05 13.55
N GLY A 74 9.06 -1.79 12.95
CA GLY A 74 10.37 -2.08 13.54
C GLY A 74 10.95 -3.43 13.12
N ILE A 75 12.09 -3.78 13.70
CA ILE A 75 12.91 -4.96 13.34
C ILE A 75 13.08 -5.93 14.52
N GLU A 76 12.18 -5.83 15.49
CA GLU A 76 12.19 -6.59 16.73
C GLU A 76 11.70 -8.05 16.51
N GLN A 77 11.40 -8.75 17.61
CA GLN A 77 10.98 -10.14 17.59
C GLN A 77 9.77 -10.42 16.67
N GLY A 78 8.81 -9.48 16.61
CA GLY A 78 7.65 -9.60 15.71
C GLY A 78 8.03 -9.66 14.22
N PHE A 79 8.99 -8.84 13.81
CA PHE A 79 9.56 -8.87 12.46
C PHE A 79 10.24 -10.22 12.18
N LYS A 80 11.11 -10.69 13.07
CA LYS A 80 11.80 -11.99 12.91
C LYS A 80 10.83 -13.16 12.81
N ASN A 81 9.76 -13.12 13.58
CA ASN A 81 8.71 -14.14 13.53
C ASN A 81 7.98 -14.11 12.18
N ALA A 82 7.61 -12.93 11.68
CA ALA A 82 6.95 -12.79 10.40
C ALA A 82 7.84 -13.25 9.24
N VAL A 83 9.11 -12.84 9.22
CA VAL A 83 10.09 -13.24 8.19
C VAL A 83 10.28 -14.77 8.17
N ALA A 84 10.42 -15.41 9.34
CA ALA A 84 10.60 -16.85 9.43
C ALA A 84 9.40 -17.65 8.89
N GLY A 85 8.19 -17.09 8.96
CA GLY A 85 6.96 -17.69 8.47
C GLY A 85 6.61 -17.36 7.02
N ALA A 86 7.34 -16.45 6.38
CA ALA A 86 7.02 -15.94 5.05
C ALA A 86 7.93 -16.50 3.95
N SER A 87 7.41 -16.64 2.74
CA SER A 87 8.17 -16.97 1.52
C SER A 87 8.33 -15.77 0.60
N ARG A 88 7.67 -14.65 0.90
CA ARG A 88 7.67 -13.41 0.13
C ARG A 88 7.46 -12.24 1.06
N ALA A 89 8.12 -11.12 0.79
CA ALA A 89 7.94 -9.89 1.55
C ALA A 89 7.43 -8.77 0.65
N ILE A 90 6.51 -7.97 1.18
CA ILE A 90 6.05 -6.73 0.56
C ILE A 90 6.36 -5.60 1.53
N VAL A 91 7.32 -4.77 1.18
CA VAL A 91 7.70 -3.59 1.96
C VAL A 91 6.80 -2.42 1.58
N VAL A 92 6.05 -1.90 2.54
CA VAL A 92 5.20 -0.73 2.34
C VAL A 92 5.91 0.48 2.93
N THR A 93 6.19 1.48 2.10
CA THR A 93 6.89 2.71 2.49
C THR A 93 6.22 3.94 1.91
N THR A 94 6.69 5.12 2.31
CA THR A 94 6.24 6.42 1.79
C THR A 94 7.39 7.13 1.06
N PRO A 95 7.13 8.10 0.17
CA PRO A 95 8.16 8.71 -0.68
C PRO A 95 8.97 9.81 0.03
N GLU A 96 9.13 9.73 1.35
CA GLU A 96 10.01 10.58 2.13
C GLU A 96 11.38 9.94 2.29
N VAL A 97 12.44 10.76 2.27
CA VAL A 97 13.84 10.30 2.33
C VAL A 97 14.12 9.41 3.55
N SER A 98 13.56 9.74 4.71
CA SER A 98 13.72 8.93 5.93
C SER A 98 13.06 7.55 5.79
N ALA A 99 11.85 7.50 5.25
CA ALA A 99 11.11 6.25 5.07
C ALA A 99 11.78 5.34 4.02
N ILE A 100 12.35 5.93 2.97
CA ILE A 100 13.11 5.18 1.96
C ILE A 100 14.39 4.57 2.55
N ARG A 101 15.10 5.30 3.42
CA ARG A 101 16.29 4.76 4.14
C ARG A 101 15.90 3.62 5.09
N ASP A 102 14.78 3.74 5.78
CA ASP A 102 14.27 2.67 6.65
C ASP A 102 13.85 1.45 5.83
N ALA A 103 13.22 1.65 4.67
CA ALA A 103 12.87 0.59 3.74
C ALA A 103 14.11 -0.15 3.21
N ASP A 104 15.15 0.58 2.79
CA ASP A 104 16.44 0.04 2.35
C ASP A 104 17.06 -0.88 3.43
N ARG A 105 17.08 -0.38 4.68
CA ARG A 105 17.57 -1.16 5.81
C ARG A 105 16.76 -2.44 6.05
N VAL A 106 15.45 -2.38 5.96
CA VAL A 106 14.55 -3.53 6.11
C VAL A 106 14.79 -4.54 4.99
N MET A 107 14.95 -4.09 3.75
CA MET A 107 15.25 -4.96 2.60
C MET A 107 16.58 -5.67 2.78
N GLY A 108 17.63 -4.97 3.21
CA GLY A 108 18.93 -5.60 3.52
C GLY A 108 18.83 -6.68 4.62
N LEU A 109 17.96 -6.51 5.62
CA LEU A 109 17.72 -7.54 6.63
C LEU A 109 16.95 -8.74 6.05
N LEU A 110 15.96 -8.50 5.18
CA LEU A 110 15.21 -9.57 4.51
C LEU A 110 16.11 -10.41 3.61
N GLU A 111 16.99 -9.75 2.84
CA GLU A 111 17.99 -10.42 1.98
C GLU A 111 18.98 -11.23 2.81
N ALA A 112 19.46 -10.68 3.93
CA ALA A 112 20.37 -11.39 4.85
C ALA A 112 19.72 -12.64 5.49
N ASP A 113 18.40 -12.62 5.70
CA ASP A 113 17.61 -13.75 6.17
C ASP A 113 17.23 -14.73 5.05
N GLY A 114 17.68 -14.49 3.80
CA GLY A 114 17.46 -15.37 2.64
C GLY A 114 16.10 -15.20 1.96
N MET A 115 15.44 -14.06 2.12
CA MET A 115 14.19 -13.74 1.41
C MET A 115 14.49 -13.44 -0.06
N GLU A 116 14.10 -14.33 -0.95
CA GLU A 116 14.38 -14.19 -2.40
C GLU A 116 13.40 -13.26 -3.10
N LYS A 117 12.15 -13.21 -2.63
CA LYS A 117 11.10 -12.41 -3.26
C LYS A 117 10.72 -11.25 -2.38
N ILE A 118 11.29 -10.08 -2.67
CA ILE A 118 11.00 -8.82 -2.00
C ILE A 118 10.41 -7.86 -3.03
N GLU A 119 9.30 -7.24 -2.70
CA GLU A 119 8.59 -6.28 -3.54
C GLU A 119 8.16 -5.08 -2.72
N MET A 120 7.76 -3.99 -3.38
CA MET A 120 7.51 -2.74 -2.69
C MET A 120 6.18 -2.10 -3.12
N ILE A 121 5.49 -1.49 -2.15
CA ILE A 121 4.36 -0.58 -2.37
C ILE A 121 4.75 0.79 -1.85
N ILE A 122 4.64 1.81 -2.70
CA ILE A 122 4.80 3.21 -2.31
C ILE A 122 3.43 3.76 -1.97
N ASN A 123 3.26 4.15 -0.72
CA ASN A 123 2.00 4.67 -0.18
C ASN A 123 2.08 6.19 0.05
N ARG A 124 0.93 6.84 0.12
CA ARG A 124 0.79 8.27 0.44
C ARG A 124 1.52 9.20 -0.53
N ILE A 125 1.53 8.86 -1.81
CA ILE A 125 2.13 9.69 -2.84
C ILE A 125 1.28 10.94 -3.05
N ARG A 126 1.93 12.09 -3.09
CA ARG A 126 1.31 13.37 -3.41
C ARG A 126 1.81 13.87 -4.77
N PRO A 127 1.02 13.66 -5.84
CA PRO A 127 1.45 13.99 -7.20
C PRO A 127 1.77 15.47 -7.41
N ASP A 128 1.12 16.36 -6.64
CA ASP A 128 1.41 17.80 -6.64
C ASP A 128 2.81 18.11 -6.09
N LEU A 129 3.28 17.40 -5.07
CA LEU A 129 4.62 17.54 -4.51
C LEU A 129 5.67 16.93 -5.42
N VAL A 130 5.39 15.76 -6.02
CA VAL A 130 6.28 15.12 -6.99
C VAL A 130 6.49 16.03 -8.20
N ALA A 131 5.44 16.64 -8.73
CA ALA A 131 5.53 17.55 -9.88
C ALA A 131 6.37 18.82 -9.62
N ARG A 132 6.51 19.23 -8.36
CA ARG A 132 7.34 20.37 -7.94
C ARG A 132 8.77 19.98 -7.54
N GLY A 133 9.07 18.68 -7.45
CA GLY A 133 10.34 18.18 -6.94
C GLY A 133 10.48 18.21 -5.40
N ASP A 134 9.36 18.41 -4.68
CA ASP A 134 9.31 18.45 -3.21
C ASP A 134 9.13 17.04 -2.60
N MET A 135 8.87 16.02 -3.44
CA MET A 135 8.69 14.62 -3.07
C MET A 135 9.33 13.73 -4.13
N MET A 136 9.92 12.62 -3.72
CA MET A 136 10.54 11.66 -4.64
C MET A 136 9.50 11.04 -5.58
N SER A 137 9.86 10.92 -6.85
CA SER A 137 9.08 10.19 -7.84
C SER A 137 9.28 8.66 -7.71
N LEU A 138 8.43 7.87 -8.36
CA LEU A 138 8.64 6.41 -8.42
C LEU A 138 9.95 6.04 -9.11
N SER A 139 10.38 6.82 -10.12
CA SER A 139 11.68 6.62 -10.78
C SER A 139 12.85 6.87 -9.85
N ASP A 140 12.81 7.96 -9.06
CA ASP A 140 13.86 8.26 -8.09
C ASP A 140 14.00 7.14 -7.05
N ILE A 141 12.86 6.64 -6.55
CA ILE A 141 12.83 5.53 -5.59
C ILE A 141 13.35 4.24 -6.23
N GLN A 142 12.96 3.96 -7.48
CA GLN A 142 13.41 2.76 -8.19
C GLN A 142 14.92 2.77 -8.49
N GLU A 143 15.53 3.96 -8.66
CA GLU A 143 16.99 4.11 -8.81
C GLU A 143 17.73 3.84 -7.50
N ILE A 144 17.13 4.15 -6.34
CA ILE A 144 17.71 3.93 -5.02
C ILE A 144 17.51 2.49 -4.55
N LEU A 145 16.28 1.98 -4.71
CA LEU A 145 15.87 0.66 -4.24
C LEU A 145 15.67 -0.27 -5.44
N THR A 146 16.48 -1.29 -5.55
CA THR A 146 16.53 -2.19 -6.72
C THR A 146 15.43 -3.26 -6.75
N VAL A 147 14.43 -3.16 -5.86
CA VAL A 147 13.31 -4.12 -5.79
C VAL A 147 12.11 -3.65 -6.62
N PRO A 148 11.31 -4.58 -7.17
CA PRO A 148 10.13 -4.23 -7.96
C PRO A 148 9.09 -3.45 -7.16
N ILE A 149 8.59 -2.34 -7.73
CA ILE A 149 7.41 -1.64 -7.22
C ILE A 149 6.17 -2.33 -7.79
N ILE A 150 5.31 -2.88 -6.92
CA ILE A 150 4.06 -3.52 -7.30
C ILE A 150 2.81 -2.67 -7.02
N GLY A 151 2.98 -1.52 -6.39
CA GLY A 151 1.88 -0.61 -6.10
C GLY A 151 2.33 0.81 -5.83
N ALA A 152 1.51 1.76 -6.29
CA ALA A 152 1.68 3.19 -6.08
C ALA A 152 0.33 3.79 -5.66
N VAL A 153 0.21 4.16 -4.39
CA VAL A 153 -1.05 4.61 -3.78
C VAL A 153 -0.94 6.08 -3.42
N THR A 154 -1.88 6.88 -3.91
CA THR A 154 -1.95 8.32 -3.62
C THR A 154 -2.50 8.61 -2.23
N ASP A 155 -2.13 9.76 -1.68
CA ASP A 155 -2.65 10.25 -0.39
C ASP A 155 -4.04 10.88 -0.62
N GLU A 156 -5.08 10.07 -0.48
CA GLU A 156 -6.47 10.44 -0.79
C GLU A 156 -7.34 10.46 0.47
N GLU A 157 -8.21 11.47 0.56
CA GLU A 157 -9.18 11.59 1.67
C GLU A 157 -10.11 10.37 1.74
N GLU A 158 -10.41 9.72 0.61
CA GLU A 158 -11.23 8.52 0.54
C GLU A 158 -10.70 7.39 1.42
N ILE A 159 -9.38 7.24 1.55
CA ILE A 159 -8.75 6.23 2.42
C ILE A 159 -9.10 6.51 3.88
N VAL A 160 -8.96 7.75 4.31
CA VAL A 160 -9.24 8.16 5.70
C VAL A 160 -10.72 7.97 6.03
N ILE A 161 -11.61 8.42 5.14
CA ILE A 161 -13.07 8.29 5.31
C ILE A 161 -13.47 6.82 5.39
N SER A 162 -12.97 5.99 4.47
CA SER A 162 -13.28 4.55 4.43
C SER A 162 -12.77 3.84 5.68
N SER A 163 -11.55 4.14 6.12
CA SER A 163 -10.98 3.59 7.35
C SER A 163 -11.79 3.94 8.58
N ASN A 164 -12.23 5.21 8.72
CA ASN A 164 -13.06 5.64 9.84
C ASN A 164 -14.45 4.97 9.84
N ASN A 165 -14.96 4.64 8.67
CA ASN A 165 -16.23 3.91 8.53
C ASN A 165 -16.07 2.38 8.70
N GLY A 166 -14.84 1.89 8.84
CA GLY A 166 -14.56 0.45 8.90
C GLY A 166 -14.80 -0.28 7.57
N GLU A 167 -14.79 0.45 6.45
CA GLU A 167 -14.99 -0.08 5.10
C GLU A 167 -13.66 -0.09 4.34
N PRO A 168 -13.26 -1.20 3.70
CA PRO A 168 -12.07 -1.21 2.86
C PRO A 168 -12.31 -0.40 1.58
N VAL A 169 -11.29 0.32 1.13
CA VAL A 169 -11.30 0.99 -0.18
C VAL A 169 -11.21 -0.05 -1.31
N ALA A 170 -10.49 -1.14 -1.05
CA ALA A 170 -10.37 -2.26 -1.98
C ALA A 170 -11.75 -2.84 -2.32
N GLY A 171 -12.03 -3.00 -3.61
CA GLY A 171 -13.32 -3.50 -4.09
C GLY A 171 -14.40 -2.43 -4.27
N LYS A 172 -14.14 -1.16 -3.92
CA LYS A 172 -15.02 -0.06 -4.33
C LYS A 172 -14.86 0.21 -5.83
N ASP A 173 -15.97 0.59 -6.48
CA ASP A 173 -15.96 1.03 -7.88
C ASP A 173 -15.44 2.48 -7.97
N SER A 174 -14.14 2.64 -7.70
CA SER A 174 -13.43 3.93 -7.75
C SER A 174 -12.04 3.72 -8.34
N PRO A 175 -11.42 4.78 -8.89
CA PRO A 175 -10.03 4.72 -9.37
C PRO A 175 -9.05 4.24 -8.29
N LEU A 176 -9.29 4.62 -7.05
CA LEU A 176 -8.49 4.20 -5.91
C LEU A 176 -8.71 2.72 -5.58
N GLY A 177 -9.97 2.25 -5.59
CA GLY A 177 -10.30 0.83 -5.44
C GLY A 177 -9.61 -0.03 -6.50
N GLN A 178 -9.55 0.44 -7.75
CA GLN A 178 -8.87 -0.25 -8.84
C GLN A 178 -7.35 -0.38 -8.59
N ILE A 179 -6.70 0.62 -7.98
CA ILE A 179 -5.27 0.52 -7.61
C ILE A 179 -5.04 -0.67 -6.68
N PHE A 180 -5.89 -0.88 -5.67
CA PHE A 180 -5.77 -2.03 -4.77
C PHE A 180 -6.04 -3.36 -5.47
N VAL A 181 -7.02 -3.40 -6.39
CA VAL A 181 -7.29 -4.59 -7.23
C VAL A 181 -6.05 -4.92 -8.08
N ASP A 182 -5.44 -3.94 -8.72
CA ASP A 182 -4.25 -4.15 -9.56
C ASP A 182 -3.02 -4.57 -8.73
N ILE A 183 -2.88 -4.10 -7.49
CA ILE A 183 -1.87 -4.60 -6.55
C ILE A 183 -2.11 -6.09 -6.27
N CYS A 184 -3.35 -6.49 -5.95
CA CYS A 184 -3.69 -7.89 -5.71
C CYS A 184 -3.39 -8.77 -6.94
N ARG A 185 -3.73 -8.31 -8.14
CA ARG A 185 -3.45 -9.04 -9.39
C ARG A 185 -1.96 -9.23 -9.62
N ARG A 186 -1.11 -8.23 -9.33
CA ARG A 186 0.36 -8.36 -9.38
C ARG A 186 0.87 -9.34 -8.32
N ILE A 187 0.29 -9.33 -7.12
CA ILE A 187 0.60 -10.33 -6.07
C ILE A 187 0.28 -11.74 -6.57
N MET A 188 -0.80 -11.91 -7.33
CA MET A 188 -1.18 -13.19 -7.95
C MET A 188 -0.31 -13.57 -9.17
N GLY A 189 0.61 -12.70 -9.60
CA GLY A 189 1.56 -12.97 -10.68
C GLY A 189 1.17 -12.42 -12.05
N GLU A 190 0.13 -11.57 -12.13
CA GLU A 190 -0.22 -10.92 -13.39
C GLU A 190 0.76 -9.77 -13.71
N ASP A 191 1.20 -9.71 -14.96
CA ASP A 191 2.06 -8.62 -15.44
C ASP A 191 1.23 -7.40 -15.84
N ILE A 192 0.96 -6.55 -14.84
CA ILE A 192 0.19 -5.32 -15.03
C ILE A 192 1.12 -4.13 -14.75
N PRO A 193 1.26 -3.16 -15.66
CA PRO A 193 2.07 -1.97 -15.42
C PRO A 193 1.58 -1.18 -14.19
N VAL A 194 2.52 -0.66 -13.39
CA VAL A 194 2.18 0.24 -12.28
C VAL A 194 1.87 1.61 -12.85
N ALA A 195 0.64 2.07 -12.64
CA ALA A 195 0.21 3.39 -13.10
C ALA A 195 1.01 4.49 -12.39
N GLN A 196 1.53 5.45 -13.16
CA GLN A 196 2.18 6.64 -12.60
C GLN A 196 1.13 7.54 -11.95
N PRO A 197 1.28 7.88 -10.66
CA PRO A 197 0.38 8.81 -10.01
C PRO A 197 0.41 10.17 -10.71
N SER A 198 -0.72 10.63 -11.20
CA SER A 198 -0.84 11.93 -11.87
C SER A 198 -1.70 12.87 -11.04
N VAL A 199 -1.45 14.17 -11.15
CA VAL A 199 -2.34 15.19 -10.58
C VAL A 199 -3.74 14.95 -11.11
N SER A 200 -4.70 14.66 -10.22
CA SER A 200 -6.05 14.31 -10.64
C SER A 200 -6.67 15.41 -11.50
N LYS A 201 -7.36 15.00 -12.56
CA LYS A 201 -8.09 15.95 -13.46
C LYS A 201 -9.09 16.84 -12.69
N GLY A 202 -9.45 16.46 -11.46
CA GLY A 202 -10.28 17.24 -10.54
C GLY A 202 -9.60 18.53 -10.06
N LEU A 203 -8.30 18.54 -9.82
CA LEU A 203 -7.54 19.75 -9.48
C LEU A 203 -7.46 20.70 -10.69
N ILE A 204 -7.24 20.15 -11.88
CA ILE A 204 -7.26 20.94 -13.13
C ILE A 204 -8.66 21.51 -13.36
N LYS A 205 -9.73 20.76 -13.09
CA LYS A 205 -11.11 21.23 -13.20
C LYS A 205 -11.45 22.27 -12.12
N ARG A 206 -10.91 22.13 -10.91
CA ARG A 206 -11.06 23.09 -9.81
C ARG A 206 -10.24 24.37 -10.05
N LEU A 207 -9.02 24.25 -10.58
CA LEU A 207 -8.23 25.40 -11.05
C LEU A 207 -8.90 26.11 -12.24
N LYS A 208 -9.45 25.36 -13.19
CA LYS A 208 -10.25 25.90 -14.29
C LYS A 208 -11.49 26.64 -13.78
N SER A 209 -12.23 26.08 -12.84
CA SER A 209 -13.42 26.74 -12.25
C SER A 209 -13.08 27.96 -11.38
N ILE A 210 -11.90 27.99 -10.77
CA ILE A 210 -11.41 29.17 -10.02
C ILE A 210 -10.95 30.27 -11.00
N LEU A 211 -10.34 29.89 -12.11
CA LEU A 211 -9.95 30.81 -13.18
C LEU A 211 -11.17 31.33 -13.90
N GLU A 212 -12.16 30.49 -14.21
CA GLU A 212 -13.43 30.89 -14.84
C GLU A 212 -14.28 31.79 -13.92
N LYS A 213 -14.26 31.62 -12.59
CA LYS A 213 -14.91 32.50 -11.63
C LYS A 213 -14.23 33.90 -11.47
N LYS A 214 -12.98 34.02 -11.91
CA LYS A 214 -12.28 35.33 -11.93
C LYS A 214 -12.47 36.11 -13.21
N GLU A 215 -13.20 35.65 -14.22
CA GLU A 215 -13.46 36.32 -15.48
C GLU A 215 -14.49 37.48 -15.40
N ASN A 216 -15.05 37.76 -14.23
CA ASN A 216 -15.85 38.96 -14.02
C ASN A 216 -15.06 40.04 -13.27
N LYS A 217 -14.02 40.61 -13.86
CA LYS A 217 -13.54 42.00 -13.84
C LYS A 217 -12.05 42.11 -14.20
N VAL A 218 -11.84 42.67 -15.39
CA VAL A 218 -10.69 43.55 -15.74
C VAL A 218 -9.30 43.09 -15.29
N ILE A 219 -8.59 42.29 -16.12
CA ILE A 219 -7.11 42.29 -16.32
C ILE A 219 -6.68 41.21 -17.36
N TRP A 220 -7.51 40.83 -18.31
CA TRP A 220 -7.20 39.70 -19.20
C TRP A 220 -6.82 40.04 -20.66
N SER A 221 -6.66 41.31 -21.04
CA SER A 221 -6.28 41.64 -22.42
C SER A 221 -4.83 41.29 -22.82
N GLY A 222 -3.90 41.18 -21.85
CA GLY A 222 -2.48 40.93 -22.13
C GLY A 222 -2.09 39.41 -22.18
N ILE A 223 -2.76 38.59 -21.42
CA ILE A 223 -2.37 37.16 -21.30
C ILE A 223 -3.06 36.29 -22.38
N HIS A 224 -4.25 36.69 -22.81
CA HIS A 224 -4.99 36.02 -23.88
C HIS A 224 -4.24 36.08 -25.22
N TYR A 225 -3.51 37.17 -25.47
CA TYR A 225 -2.70 37.32 -26.68
C TYR A 225 -1.48 36.40 -26.70
N LYS A 226 -0.80 36.16 -25.57
CA LYS A 226 0.36 35.26 -25.46
C LYS A 226 -0.01 33.76 -25.56
N VAL A 227 -1.12 33.34 -24.99
CA VAL A 227 -1.57 31.94 -25.06
C VAL A 227 -2.05 31.56 -26.46
N ARG A 228 -2.71 32.50 -27.17
CA ARG A 228 -3.14 32.31 -28.57
C ARG A 228 -1.94 32.21 -29.52
N GLN A 229 -0.91 33.03 -29.30
CA GLN A 229 0.32 32.99 -30.10
C GLN A 229 1.10 31.69 -29.90
N PHE A 230 1.15 31.15 -28.66
CA PHE A 230 1.80 29.89 -28.38
C PHE A 230 1.04 28.67 -28.97
N ALA A 231 -0.26 28.69 -29.01
CA ALA A 231 -1.09 27.67 -29.65
C ALA A 231 -0.96 27.68 -31.18
N LEU A 232 -0.87 28.84 -31.80
CA LEU A 232 -0.67 28.99 -33.25
C LEU A 232 0.74 28.61 -33.71
N GLU A 233 1.78 28.82 -32.90
CA GLU A 233 3.14 28.38 -33.20
C GLU A 233 3.29 26.84 -33.11
N ARG A 234 2.56 26.20 -32.23
CA ARG A 234 2.55 24.72 -32.15
C ARG A 234 1.87 24.08 -33.36
N GLN A 235 0.81 24.68 -33.89
CA GLN A 235 0.16 24.18 -35.12
C GLN A 235 0.99 24.39 -36.39
N ARG A 236 1.90 25.36 -36.42
CA ARG A 236 2.81 25.59 -37.56
C ARG A 236 4.06 24.69 -37.57
N ARG A 237 4.38 24.00 -36.44
CA ARG A 237 5.52 23.08 -36.36
C ARG A 237 5.13 21.60 -36.54
N SER A 238 3.84 21.30 -36.72
CA SER A 238 3.31 19.94 -36.94
C SER A 238 2.65 19.77 -38.31
N GLY A 239 2.94 20.68 -39.27
CA GLY A 239 2.54 20.57 -40.66
C GLY A 239 3.76 20.48 -41.56
#